data_d8ba67eff99b55307472ffb1d8ef2a8a
#
_entry.id   d8ba67eff99b55307472ffb1d8ef2a8a
#
_cell.length_a   1.000
_cell.length_b   1.000
_cell.length_c   1.000
_cell.angle_alpha   90.00
_cell.angle_beta   90.00
_cell.angle_gamma   90.00
#
_symmetry.space_group_name_H-M   'P 1'
#
loop_
_entity.id
_entity.type
_entity.pdbx_description
1 polymer ?
#
loop_
_entity_poly.entity_id
_entity_poly.type
_entity_poly.pdbx_seq_one_letter_code
_entity_poly.pdbx_strand_id
1 'polypeptide(L)'
;YELMPDLSSPIAQVKYYLRLCREDGWYFDRLFMFRDFGVESFRDFTKTVGLHFFPWQTYQSMKPKLDKRMTYAGSGFVRYNTKDRATKVVRQQIIREYTGYEYGLYPHSKEMLLEYRDLVEQSGSKLMVFIYPNMTAHNLAIPGFLDYNASLMEFCAENGIECVNFSLAKPELYPRKTDSYYFDLYHMVGSGADIFSTCFSKFFNAYLAGEDTSGWFYKDNAEYLASISYITNCWISTYVPGEWNRAWEQDEAVVAAAAQGRDVYLANCNHGTSVTPEYRFVLPDEATGAETELTGWQTEGLYSCEPGAMRGKCLRVYARPQGGEQDRDVYFDFRPGKDEEPCLQV
;
A
#
# COMPACT_ATOMS: atom_id res chain seq x y z
N TYR A 1 -7.57 -28.23 -4.75
CA TYR A 1 -6.24 -28.39 -4.14
C TYR A 1 -6.26 -29.70 -3.36
N GLU A 2 -5.88 -30.80 -4.02
CA GLU A 2 -5.47 -31.95 -3.24
C GLU A 2 -4.36 -31.50 -2.29
N LEU A 3 -4.44 -31.95 -1.03
CA LEU A 3 -3.36 -31.85 -0.05
C LEU A 3 -2.04 -32.04 -0.80
N MET A 4 -1.13 -31.07 -0.72
CA MET A 4 0.14 -31.17 -1.43
C MET A 4 0.69 -32.57 -1.18
N PRO A 5 0.84 -33.39 -2.22
CA PRO A 5 1.35 -34.73 -2.03
C PRO A 5 2.73 -34.62 -1.42
N ASP A 6 3.14 -35.61 -0.67
CA ASP A 6 4.50 -35.67 -0.13
C ASP A 6 5.50 -35.52 -1.29
N LEU A 7 5.98 -34.29 -1.47
CA LEU A 7 6.95 -33.92 -2.50
C LEU A 7 8.39 -34.20 -2.02
N SER A 8 8.56 -35.05 -1.00
CA SER A 8 9.86 -35.40 -0.43
C SER A 8 10.78 -36.11 -1.42
N SER A 9 10.22 -36.74 -2.46
CA SER A 9 11.03 -37.39 -3.50
C SER A 9 10.90 -36.69 -4.86
N PRO A 10 12.00 -36.55 -5.63
CA PRO A 10 11.97 -36.00 -6.98
C PRO A 10 11.00 -36.75 -7.92
N ILE A 11 10.87 -38.06 -7.73
CA ILE A 11 9.97 -38.88 -8.54
C ILE A 11 8.49 -38.57 -8.21
N ALA A 12 8.15 -38.34 -6.96
CA ALA A 12 6.80 -37.94 -6.55
C ALA A 12 6.47 -36.56 -7.11
N GLN A 13 7.42 -35.61 -7.09
CA GLN A 13 7.28 -34.29 -7.69
C GLN A 13 7.00 -34.37 -9.21
N VAL A 14 7.79 -35.15 -9.95
CA VAL A 14 7.60 -35.30 -11.40
C VAL A 14 6.24 -35.96 -11.71
N LYS A 15 5.85 -36.98 -10.98
CA LYS A 15 4.53 -37.62 -11.15
C LYS A 15 3.37 -36.64 -10.87
N TYR A 16 3.50 -35.83 -9.85
CA TYR A 16 2.51 -34.81 -9.50
C TYR A 16 2.37 -33.79 -10.62
N TYR A 17 3.48 -33.22 -11.11
CA TYR A 17 3.45 -32.26 -12.20
C TYR A 17 2.94 -32.86 -13.52
N LEU A 18 3.29 -34.10 -13.84
CA LEU A 18 2.73 -34.78 -15.01
C LEU A 18 1.23 -35.01 -14.89
N ARG A 19 0.75 -35.27 -13.67
CA ARG A 19 -0.69 -35.39 -13.40
C ARG A 19 -1.40 -34.05 -13.59
N LEU A 20 -0.88 -32.97 -13.02
CA LEU A 20 -1.41 -31.62 -13.20
C LEU A 20 -1.44 -31.21 -14.69
N CYS A 21 -0.38 -31.46 -15.43
CA CYS A 21 -0.34 -31.21 -16.87
C CYS A 21 -1.37 -32.03 -17.66
N ARG A 22 -1.73 -33.21 -17.19
CA ARG A 22 -2.73 -34.08 -17.82
C ARG A 22 -4.16 -33.66 -17.49
N GLU A 23 -4.39 -33.18 -16.27
CA GLU A 23 -5.71 -32.80 -15.79
C GLU A 23 -6.07 -31.36 -16.18
N ASP A 24 -5.06 -30.50 -16.30
CA ASP A 24 -5.22 -29.09 -16.68
C ASP A 24 -4.16 -28.69 -17.71
N GLY A 25 -4.59 -28.51 -18.95
CA GLY A 25 -3.73 -28.05 -20.08
C GLY A 25 -2.96 -26.77 -19.80
N TRP A 26 -3.45 -25.94 -18.89
CA TRP A 26 -2.81 -24.72 -18.42
C TRP A 26 -1.46 -25.00 -17.70
N TYR A 27 -1.32 -26.11 -16.99
CA TYR A 27 -0.05 -26.52 -16.41
C TYR A 27 0.98 -26.94 -17.46
N PHE A 28 0.50 -27.47 -18.59
CA PHE A 28 1.38 -27.77 -19.72
C PHE A 28 1.93 -26.50 -20.34
N ASP A 29 1.07 -25.48 -20.52
CA ASP A 29 1.48 -24.16 -20.99
C ASP A 29 2.44 -23.49 -20.00
N ARG A 30 2.27 -23.68 -18.68
CA ARG A 30 3.21 -23.20 -17.68
C ARG A 30 4.55 -23.96 -17.63
N LEU A 31 4.58 -25.21 -17.95
CA LEU A 31 5.84 -25.95 -18.15
C LEU A 31 6.61 -25.38 -19.34
N PHE A 32 5.91 -24.82 -20.32
CA PHE A 32 6.45 -24.12 -21.50
C PHE A 32 6.43 -22.59 -21.33
N MET A 33 6.25 -22.05 -20.13
CA MET A 33 6.31 -20.61 -19.81
C MET A 33 7.62 -19.91 -20.24
N PHE A 34 8.56 -20.65 -20.79
CA PHE A 34 9.72 -20.11 -21.47
C PHE A 34 9.37 -19.18 -22.63
N ARG A 35 8.17 -19.30 -23.14
CA ARG A 35 7.66 -18.48 -24.24
C ARG A 35 7.27 -17.06 -23.81
N ASP A 36 6.75 -16.91 -22.60
CA ASP A 36 6.17 -15.65 -22.14
C ASP A 36 7.11 -14.85 -21.20
N PHE A 37 8.15 -15.48 -20.64
CA PHE A 37 9.10 -14.84 -19.74
C PHE A 37 10.42 -14.43 -20.38
N GLY A 38 10.52 -14.38 -21.71
CA GLY A 38 11.72 -13.89 -22.38
C GLY A 38 13.00 -14.51 -21.79
N VAL A 39 13.07 -15.86 -21.77
CA VAL A 39 14.31 -16.54 -21.31
C VAL A 39 15.44 -16.13 -22.25
N GLU A 40 16.14 -15.08 -21.86
CA GLU A 40 17.21 -14.48 -22.66
C GLU A 40 18.48 -15.34 -22.68
N SER A 41 18.57 -16.35 -21.78
CA SER A 41 19.75 -17.19 -21.70
C SER A 41 19.46 -18.60 -21.20
N PHE A 42 20.29 -19.57 -21.62
CA PHE A 42 20.28 -20.93 -21.10
C PHE A 42 20.47 -20.99 -19.58
N ARG A 43 21.10 -19.97 -19.00
CA ARG A 43 21.29 -19.82 -17.56
C ARG A 43 19.97 -19.53 -16.85
N ASP A 44 19.09 -18.72 -17.44
CA ASP A 44 17.79 -18.40 -16.85
C ASP A 44 16.82 -19.57 -16.99
N PHE A 45 16.91 -20.30 -18.10
CA PHE A 45 16.26 -21.59 -18.29
C PHE A 45 16.64 -22.58 -17.17
N THR A 46 17.92 -22.80 -16.93
CA THR A 46 18.37 -23.75 -15.91
C THR A 46 17.97 -23.30 -14.49
N LYS A 47 17.92 -22.00 -14.20
CA LYS A 47 17.40 -21.49 -12.93
C LYS A 47 15.92 -21.74 -12.77
N THR A 48 15.14 -21.48 -13.80
CA THR A 48 13.68 -21.66 -13.77
C THR A 48 13.31 -23.13 -13.62
N VAL A 49 13.99 -24.02 -14.36
CA VAL A 49 13.86 -25.47 -14.19
C VAL A 49 14.31 -25.89 -12.79
N GLY A 50 15.43 -25.38 -12.31
CA GLY A 50 15.92 -25.66 -10.96
C GLY A 50 14.95 -25.23 -9.87
N LEU A 51 14.35 -24.03 -9.98
CA LEU A 51 13.34 -23.54 -9.06
C LEU A 51 12.08 -24.42 -9.05
N HIS A 52 11.72 -24.97 -10.21
CA HIS A 52 10.51 -25.77 -10.35
C HIS A 52 10.67 -27.19 -9.83
N PHE A 53 11.79 -27.84 -10.16
CA PHE A 53 12.06 -29.23 -9.81
C PHE A 53 12.85 -29.42 -8.51
N PHE A 54 13.60 -28.41 -8.10
CA PHE A 54 14.43 -28.44 -6.89
C PHE A 54 14.28 -27.11 -6.10
N PRO A 55 13.07 -26.74 -5.66
CA PRO A 55 12.81 -25.44 -5.08
C PRO A 55 13.68 -25.16 -3.86
N TRP A 56 13.94 -26.18 -3.04
CA TRP A 56 14.77 -26.01 -1.85
C TRP A 56 16.27 -25.83 -2.16
N GLN A 57 16.81 -26.63 -3.05
CA GLN A 57 18.23 -26.54 -3.44
C GLN A 57 18.49 -25.26 -4.21
N THR A 58 17.60 -24.88 -5.11
CA THR A 58 17.70 -23.63 -5.85
C THR A 58 17.55 -22.44 -4.92
N TYR A 59 16.64 -22.52 -3.95
CA TYR A 59 16.50 -21.51 -2.91
C TYR A 59 17.78 -21.39 -2.08
N GLN A 60 18.41 -22.48 -1.66
CA GLN A 60 19.70 -22.46 -0.94
C GLN A 60 20.80 -21.83 -1.79
N SER A 61 20.83 -22.09 -3.10
CA SER A 61 21.78 -21.46 -4.03
C SER A 61 21.53 -19.97 -4.27
N MET A 62 20.30 -19.51 -4.08
CA MET A 62 19.91 -18.09 -4.16
C MET A 62 20.09 -17.33 -2.84
N LYS A 63 20.22 -18.04 -1.74
CA LYS A 63 20.35 -17.48 -0.40
C LYS A 63 21.46 -16.38 -0.28
N PRO A 64 22.62 -16.50 -0.93
CA PRO A 64 23.63 -15.44 -0.91
C PRO A 64 23.23 -14.16 -1.65
N LYS A 65 22.15 -14.20 -2.46
CA LYS A 65 21.68 -13.05 -3.25
C LYS A 65 20.53 -12.29 -2.59
N LEU A 66 20.01 -12.77 -1.48
CA LEU A 66 19.12 -11.96 -0.67
C LEU A 66 19.89 -10.72 -0.20
N ASP A 67 19.28 -9.57 -0.35
CA ASP A 67 19.81 -8.31 0.18
C ASP A 67 20.25 -8.55 1.64
N LYS A 68 21.41 -7.99 2.03
CA LYS A 68 21.93 -8.08 3.40
C LYS A 68 20.91 -7.62 4.45
N ARG A 69 19.90 -6.88 4.00
CA ARG A 69 18.77 -6.40 4.81
C ARG A 69 17.67 -7.44 5.02
N MET A 70 17.77 -8.60 4.39
CA MET A 70 16.77 -9.65 4.44
C MET A 70 17.34 -10.91 5.09
N THR A 71 16.53 -11.56 5.90
CA THR A 71 16.81 -12.88 6.47
C THR A 71 15.65 -13.82 6.16
N TYR A 72 15.96 -14.96 5.60
CA TYR A 72 14.97 -16.01 5.44
C TYR A 72 14.70 -16.69 6.78
N ALA A 73 13.45 -16.66 7.23
CA ALA A 73 13.02 -17.21 8.51
C ALA A 73 12.36 -18.59 8.41
N GLY A 74 12.26 -19.18 7.21
CA GLY A 74 11.63 -20.48 6.98
C GLY A 74 10.24 -20.37 6.36
N SER A 75 9.70 -21.48 5.85
CA SER A 75 8.31 -21.60 5.32
C SER A 75 7.91 -20.51 4.33
N GLY A 76 8.85 -20.07 3.48
CA GLY A 76 8.61 -18.98 2.52
C GLY A 76 8.68 -17.57 3.09
N PHE A 77 8.86 -17.41 4.39
CA PHE A 77 8.92 -16.10 5.04
C PHE A 77 10.30 -15.46 4.93
N VAL A 78 10.34 -14.24 4.39
CA VAL A 78 11.52 -13.37 4.30
C VAL A 78 11.34 -12.20 5.24
N ARG A 79 12.23 -12.09 6.22
CA ARG A 79 12.21 -11.00 7.21
C ARG A 79 13.10 -9.85 6.73
N TYR A 80 12.55 -8.66 6.65
CA TYR A 80 13.30 -7.43 6.44
C TYR A 80 13.88 -6.95 7.77
N ASN A 81 15.22 -6.83 7.84
CA ASN A 81 15.95 -6.45 9.06
C ASN A 81 16.20 -4.94 9.17
N THR A 82 15.72 -4.16 8.23
CA THR A 82 15.91 -2.71 8.25
C THR A 82 15.01 -2.09 9.31
N LYS A 83 15.64 -1.41 10.26
CA LYS A 83 14.95 -0.45 11.12
C LYS A 83 14.69 0.82 10.32
N ASP A 84 13.46 1.32 10.40
CA ASP A 84 13.11 2.72 10.14
C ASP A 84 13.35 3.31 8.74
N ARG A 85 13.27 2.52 7.67
CA ARG A 85 13.42 3.09 6.33
C ARG A 85 12.14 3.72 5.78
N ALA A 86 11.02 3.39 6.38
CA ALA A 86 9.75 3.56 5.71
C ALA A 86 9.18 4.97 5.75
N THR A 87 9.34 5.68 6.86
CA THR A 87 8.41 6.78 7.16
C THR A 87 8.47 7.93 6.18
N LYS A 88 9.67 8.43 5.82
CA LYS A 88 9.77 9.61 4.96
C LYS A 88 9.69 9.28 3.48
N VAL A 89 10.48 8.30 3.03
CA VAL A 89 10.55 7.92 1.61
C VAL A 89 9.24 7.31 1.13
N VAL A 90 8.61 6.47 1.97
CA VAL A 90 7.34 5.84 1.62
C VAL A 90 6.21 6.86 1.61
N ARG A 91 6.16 7.78 2.58
CA ARG A 91 5.17 8.88 2.57
C ARG A 91 5.30 9.75 1.33
N GLN A 92 6.50 9.99 0.84
CA GLN A 92 6.73 10.74 -0.41
C GLN A 92 6.33 9.95 -1.67
N GLN A 93 6.30 8.62 -1.61
CA GLN A 93 5.84 7.78 -2.72
C GLN A 93 4.30 7.69 -2.81
N ILE A 94 3.59 7.88 -1.70
CA ILE A 94 2.12 7.88 -1.65
C ILE A 94 1.62 9.32 -1.94
N ILE A 95 1.94 9.84 -3.10
CA ILE A 95 1.67 11.25 -3.42
C ILE A 95 0.31 11.44 -4.10
N ARG A 96 -0.42 10.37 -4.49
CA ARG A 96 -1.49 10.53 -5.46
C ARG A 96 -2.80 9.94 -4.98
N GLU A 97 -3.87 10.72 -5.13
CA GLU A 97 -5.23 10.20 -5.17
C GLU A 97 -5.37 9.34 -6.43
N TYR A 98 -5.64 8.07 -6.23
CA TYR A 98 -6.10 7.22 -7.32
C TYR A 98 -7.59 7.51 -7.52
N THR A 99 -7.90 8.41 -8.44
CA THR A 99 -9.28 8.72 -8.80
C THR A 99 -9.71 7.84 -9.96
N GLY A 100 -10.93 7.32 -9.91
CA GLY A 100 -11.59 6.66 -11.04
C GLY A 100 -11.54 5.14 -11.09
N TYR A 101 -11.09 4.47 -10.04
CA TYR A 101 -11.24 3.01 -9.95
C TYR A 101 -12.54 2.64 -9.25
N GLU A 102 -13.37 1.82 -9.92
CA GLU A 102 -14.41 1.08 -9.23
C GLU A 102 -13.77 -0.11 -8.53
N TYR A 103 -13.64 -0.02 -7.21
CA TYR A 103 -13.09 -1.09 -6.39
C TYR A 103 -14.22 -2.02 -5.93
N GLY A 104 -14.33 -3.14 -6.60
CA GLY A 104 -15.21 -4.23 -6.20
C GLY A 104 -14.55 -5.58 -6.46
N LEU A 105 -15.07 -6.61 -5.82
CA LEU A 105 -14.64 -7.97 -6.11
C LEU A 105 -15.03 -8.35 -7.54
N TYR A 106 -14.05 -8.77 -8.34
CA TYR A 106 -14.32 -9.32 -9.65
C TYR A 106 -15.20 -10.59 -9.56
N PRO A 107 -16.12 -10.83 -10.51
CA PRO A 107 -16.97 -12.02 -10.52
C PRO A 107 -16.18 -13.32 -10.34
N HIS A 108 -15.10 -13.48 -11.07
CA HIS A 108 -14.23 -14.66 -10.97
C HIS A 108 -13.59 -14.83 -9.57
N SER A 109 -13.22 -13.74 -8.90
CA SER A 109 -12.69 -13.79 -7.54
C SER A 109 -13.75 -14.25 -6.54
N LYS A 110 -15.01 -13.86 -6.75
CA LYS A 110 -16.16 -14.33 -5.96
C LYS A 110 -16.37 -15.83 -6.13
N GLU A 111 -16.38 -16.30 -7.36
CA GLU A 111 -16.50 -17.73 -7.68
C GLU A 111 -15.39 -18.56 -7.03
N MET A 112 -14.14 -18.15 -7.21
CA MET A 112 -12.98 -18.83 -6.60
C MET A 112 -13.07 -18.87 -5.07
N LEU A 113 -13.54 -17.82 -4.44
CA LEU A 113 -13.66 -17.77 -2.98
C LEU A 113 -14.73 -18.75 -2.47
N LEU A 114 -15.84 -18.87 -3.21
CA LEU A 114 -16.89 -19.86 -2.90
C LEU A 114 -16.41 -21.29 -3.11
N GLU A 115 -15.74 -21.58 -4.22
CA GLU A 115 -15.14 -22.90 -4.44
C GLU A 115 -14.14 -23.25 -3.34
N TYR A 116 -13.33 -22.30 -2.91
CA TYR A 116 -12.37 -22.51 -1.84
C TYR A 116 -13.05 -22.78 -0.49
N ARG A 117 -14.13 -22.05 -0.17
CA ARG A 117 -14.96 -22.31 1.00
C ARG A 117 -15.50 -23.75 0.97
N ASP A 118 -16.10 -24.14 -0.14
CA ASP A 118 -16.74 -25.46 -0.28
C ASP A 118 -15.72 -26.60 -0.13
N LEU A 119 -14.52 -26.44 -0.69
CA LEU A 119 -13.42 -27.40 -0.52
C LEU A 119 -12.94 -27.52 0.92
N VAL A 120 -12.83 -26.38 1.62
CA VAL A 120 -12.41 -26.34 3.03
C VAL A 120 -13.46 -27.00 3.91
N GLU A 121 -14.75 -26.71 3.68
CA GLU A 121 -15.87 -27.32 4.42
C GLU A 121 -16.00 -28.83 4.18
N GLN A 122 -15.77 -29.28 2.95
CA GLN A 122 -15.72 -30.72 2.63
C GLN A 122 -14.62 -31.46 3.40
N SER A 123 -13.55 -30.78 3.78
CA SER A 123 -12.49 -31.34 4.61
C SER A 123 -12.80 -31.32 6.11
N GLY A 124 -13.96 -30.81 6.51
CA GLY A 124 -14.35 -30.62 7.91
C GLY A 124 -13.71 -29.42 8.59
N SER A 125 -13.13 -28.51 7.81
CA SER A 125 -12.50 -27.29 8.28
C SER A 125 -13.39 -26.07 8.03
N LYS A 126 -13.03 -24.92 8.60
CA LYS A 126 -13.72 -23.65 8.38
C LYS A 126 -12.77 -22.66 7.69
N LEU A 127 -13.24 -22.02 6.63
CA LEU A 127 -12.51 -20.93 5.97
C LEU A 127 -12.63 -19.63 6.79
N MET A 128 -11.50 -18.98 7.03
CA MET A 128 -11.44 -17.66 7.60
C MET A 128 -10.54 -16.76 6.72
N VAL A 129 -11.04 -15.61 6.35
CA VAL A 129 -10.34 -14.62 5.54
C VAL A 129 -9.79 -13.52 6.43
N PHE A 130 -8.53 -13.16 6.25
CA PHE A 130 -7.90 -12.06 6.97
C PHE A 130 -7.42 -10.98 6.00
N ILE A 131 -7.82 -9.75 6.28
CA ILE A 131 -7.24 -8.56 5.65
C ILE A 131 -6.21 -8.00 6.61
N TYR A 132 -4.93 -8.07 6.25
CA TYR A 132 -3.87 -7.54 7.10
C TYR A 132 -3.88 -6.01 7.11
N PRO A 133 -3.38 -5.35 8.17
CA PRO A 133 -3.42 -3.90 8.26
C PRO A 133 -2.43 -3.27 7.29
N ASN A 134 -2.88 -2.30 6.52
CA ASN A 134 -2.02 -1.43 5.71
C ASN A 134 -1.58 -0.18 6.46
N MET A 135 -0.60 0.52 5.90
CA MET A 135 -0.23 1.85 6.37
C MET A 135 -1.43 2.79 6.34
N THR A 136 -1.55 3.62 7.38
CA THR A 136 -2.60 4.66 7.40
C THR A 136 -2.47 5.60 6.20
N ALA A 137 -1.24 5.99 5.85
CA ALA A 137 -1.00 6.82 4.68
C ALA A 137 -1.49 6.19 3.37
N HIS A 138 -1.32 4.86 3.21
CA HIS A 138 -1.83 4.13 2.06
C HIS A 138 -3.37 4.11 2.03
N ASN A 139 -4.01 3.83 3.16
CA ASN A 139 -5.46 3.81 3.26
C ASN A 139 -6.10 5.17 2.94
N LEU A 140 -5.42 6.26 3.30
CA LEU A 140 -5.88 7.62 3.01
C LEU A 140 -5.62 8.03 1.56
N ALA A 141 -4.52 7.58 0.97
CA ALA A 141 -4.15 7.91 -0.41
C ALA A 141 -4.95 7.12 -1.46
N ILE A 142 -5.47 5.94 -1.08
CA ILE A 142 -6.19 5.04 -1.98
C ILE A 142 -7.54 4.68 -1.34
N PRO A 143 -8.52 5.61 -1.35
CA PRO A 143 -9.83 5.39 -0.72
C PRO A 143 -10.54 4.13 -1.23
N GLY A 144 -10.46 3.85 -2.51
CA GLY A 144 -11.05 2.66 -3.12
C GLY A 144 -10.48 1.34 -2.58
N PHE A 145 -9.30 1.34 -1.93
CA PHE A 145 -8.79 0.16 -1.26
C PHE A 145 -9.63 -0.19 -0.02
N LEU A 146 -10.07 0.81 0.75
CA LEU A 146 -10.99 0.60 1.87
C LEU A 146 -12.37 0.10 1.37
N ASP A 147 -12.84 0.62 0.25
CA ASP A 147 -14.10 0.20 -0.36
C ASP A 147 -14.02 -1.24 -0.89
N TYR A 148 -12.88 -1.61 -1.48
CA TYR A 148 -12.60 -2.98 -1.85
C TYR A 148 -12.65 -3.93 -0.65
N ASN A 149 -12.00 -3.57 0.45
CA ASN A 149 -12.01 -4.36 1.67
C ASN A 149 -13.43 -4.48 2.26
N ALA A 150 -14.22 -3.41 2.22
CA ALA A 150 -15.62 -3.43 2.64
C ALA A 150 -16.45 -4.37 1.77
N SER A 151 -16.31 -4.32 0.45
CA SER A 151 -16.98 -5.24 -0.49
C SER A 151 -16.60 -6.70 -0.25
N LEU A 152 -15.33 -6.97 0.09
CA LEU A 152 -14.89 -8.32 0.44
C LEU A 152 -15.54 -8.80 1.75
N MET A 153 -15.60 -7.95 2.76
CA MET A 153 -16.24 -8.29 4.03
C MET A 153 -17.74 -8.56 3.86
N GLU A 154 -18.44 -7.73 3.09
CA GLU A 154 -19.85 -7.90 2.76
C GLU A 154 -20.10 -9.21 2.04
N PHE A 155 -19.33 -9.49 0.98
CA PHE A 155 -19.43 -10.75 0.25
C PHE A 155 -19.17 -11.97 1.13
N CYS A 156 -18.17 -11.92 2.00
CA CYS A 156 -17.90 -13.00 2.95
C CYS A 156 -19.08 -13.22 3.90
N ALA A 157 -19.63 -12.13 4.46
CA ALA A 157 -20.77 -12.20 5.38
C ALA A 157 -22.02 -12.80 4.71
N GLU A 158 -22.34 -12.38 3.48
CA GLU A 158 -23.44 -12.92 2.69
C GLU A 158 -23.31 -14.42 2.40
N ASN A 159 -22.10 -14.93 2.35
CA ASN A 159 -21.79 -16.31 1.98
C ASN A 159 -21.32 -17.19 3.16
N GLY A 160 -21.49 -16.72 4.40
CA GLY A 160 -21.14 -17.47 5.60
C GLY A 160 -19.63 -17.69 5.81
N ILE A 161 -18.80 -16.89 5.14
CA ILE A 161 -17.33 -16.92 5.29
C ILE A 161 -16.95 -15.93 6.39
N GLU A 162 -16.20 -16.38 7.38
CA GLU A 162 -15.63 -15.49 8.40
C GLU A 162 -14.59 -14.58 7.76
N CYS A 163 -14.73 -13.26 7.94
CA CYS A 163 -13.77 -12.27 7.41
C CYS A 163 -13.41 -11.26 8.48
N VAL A 164 -12.12 -11.08 8.74
CA VAL A 164 -11.60 -10.15 9.75
C VAL A 164 -10.68 -9.14 9.11
N ASN A 165 -11.04 -7.87 9.20
CA ASN A 165 -10.27 -6.77 8.61
C ASN A 165 -9.40 -6.06 9.66
N PHE A 166 -8.12 -6.41 9.73
CA PHE A 166 -7.15 -5.74 10.60
C PHE A 166 -6.81 -4.33 10.15
N SER A 167 -7.21 -3.91 8.94
CA SER A 167 -7.15 -2.49 8.56
C SER A 167 -8.09 -1.63 9.39
N LEU A 168 -9.10 -2.23 10.02
CA LEU A 168 -10.02 -1.57 10.95
C LEU A 168 -9.67 -1.84 12.43
N ALA A 169 -8.55 -2.50 12.75
CA ALA A 169 -8.17 -2.75 14.13
C ALA A 169 -7.91 -1.45 14.89
N LYS A 170 -8.48 -1.31 16.08
CA LYS A 170 -8.25 -0.19 16.98
C LYS A 170 -6.86 -0.23 17.61
N PRO A 171 -6.30 0.89 18.10
CA PRO A 171 -4.97 0.96 18.69
C PRO A 171 -4.73 0.01 19.86
N GLU A 172 -5.77 -0.37 20.59
CA GLU A 172 -5.72 -1.30 21.71
C GLU A 172 -5.41 -2.74 21.28
N LEU A 173 -5.78 -3.08 20.04
CA LEU A 173 -5.41 -4.35 19.43
C LEU A 173 -4.12 -4.21 18.63
N TYR A 174 -4.07 -3.25 17.71
CA TYR A 174 -2.93 -3.02 16.81
C TYR A 174 -2.40 -1.59 16.97
N PRO A 175 -1.29 -1.39 17.70
CA PRO A 175 -0.76 -0.05 18.01
C PRO A 175 -0.15 0.60 16.76
N ARG A 176 -0.98 1.31 16.00
CA ARG A 176 -0.58 2.06 14.79
C ARG A 176 0.14 3.34 15.19
N LYS A 177 1.34 3.24 15.71
CA LYS A 177 2.07 4.45 16.08
C LYS A 177 2.58 5.23 14.88
N THR A 178 2.99 4.54 13.84
CA THR A 178 3.56 5.18 12.64
C THR A 178 3.59 4.19 11.50
N ASP A 179 3.89 4.69 10.31
CA ASP A 179 4.20 3.88 9.15
C ASP A 179 5.55 3.16 9.26
N SER A 180 6.23 3.25 10.42
CA SER A 180 7.54 2.60 10.70
C SER A 180 7.51 1.07 10.67
N TYR A 181 6.32 0.48 10.70
CA TYR A 181 6.16 -0.97 10.59
C TYR A 181 6.28 -1.49 9.16
N TYR A 182 6.41 -0.62 8.18
CA TYR A 182 6.40 -0.97 6.76
C TYR A 182 7.73 -0.63 6.09
N PHE A 183 8.16 -1.52 5.21
CA PHE A 183 9.33 -1.32 4.37
C PHE A 183 9.00 -0.49 3.12
N ASP A 184 7.84 -0.75 2.55
CA ASP A 184 7.23 -0.07 1.42
C ASP A 184 5.69 -0.04 1.60
N LEU A 185 4.96 0.23 0.54
CA LEU A 185 3.50 0.33 0.56
C LEU A 185 2.78 -0.95 1.00
N TYR A 186 3.41 -2.11 0.81
CA TYR A 186 2.77 -3.42 0.90
C TYR A 186 3.47 -4.40 1.85
N HIS A 187 4.70 -4.14 2.24
CA HIS A 187 5.49 -5.09 3.02
C HIS A 187 5.84 -4.55 4.39
N MET A 188 5.53 -5.33 5.42
CA MET A 188 5.97 -5.02 6.78
C MET A 188 7.47 -5.27 6.95
N VAL A 189 8.13 -4.43 7.73
CA VAL A 189 9.45 -4.75 8.29
C VAL A 189 9.33 -5.83 9.37
N GLY A 190 10.45 -6.49 9.70
CA GLY A 190 10.44 -7.58 10.67
C GLY A 190 9.81 -7.21 12.03
N SER A 191 10.07 -6.00 12.55
CA SER A 191 9.45 -5.51 13.78
C SER A 191 7.94 -5.29 13.64
N GLY A 192 7.48 -4.81 12.49
CA GLY A 192 6.05 -4.67 12.18
C GLY A 192 5.34 -6.02 12.14
N ALA A 193 5.97 -7.00 11.47
CA ALA A 193 5.46 -8.37 11.41
C ALA A 193 5.39 -9.04 12.81
N ASP A 194 6.37 -8.81 13.69
CA ASP A 194 6.35 -9.33 15.07
C ASP A 194 5.17 -8.74 15.87
N ILE A 195 4.95 -7.42 15.75
CA ILE A 195 3.84 -6.73 16.40
C ILE A 195 2.51 -7.27 15.86
N PHE A 196 2.36 -7.35 14.55
CA PHE A 196 1.14 -7.87 13.95
C PHE A 196 0.89 -9.32 14.35
N SER A 197 1.90 -10.19 14.35
CA SER A 197 1.77 -11.58 14.79
C SER A 197 1.31 -11.69 16.24
N THR A 198 1.79 -10.81 17.12
CA THR A 198 1.35 -10.74 18.51
C THR A 198 -0.13 -10.33 18.61
N CYS A 199 -0.53 -9.30 17.87
CA CYS A 199 -1.92 -8.83 17.82
C CYS A 199 -2.85 -9.88 17.23
N PHE A 200 -2.42 -10.53 16.15
CA PHE A 200 -3.16 -11.63 15.53
C PHE A 200 -3.34 -12.81 16.51
N SER A 201 -2.27 -13.20 17.21
CA SER A 201 -2.36 -14.29 18.20
C SER A 201 -3.31 -13.94 19.35
N LYS A 202 -3.29 -12.69 19.82
CA LYS A 202 -4.23 -12.21 20.85
C LYS A 202 -5.67 -12.33 20.35
N PHE A 203 -5.95 -11.82 19.16
CA PHE A 203 -7.26 -11.91 18.54
C PHE A 203 -7.70 -13.37 18.35
N PHE A 204 -6.85 -14.20 17.75
CA PHE A 204 -7.20 -15.57 17.40
C PHE A 204 -7.45 -16.44 18.64
N ASN A 205 -6.71 -16.25 19.71
CA ASN A 205 -6.95 -16.95 20.97
C ASN A 205 -8.30 -16.56 21.59
N ALA A 206 -8.64 -15.26 21.62
CA ALA A 206 -9.93 -14.78 22.09
C ALA A 206 -11.09 -15.33 21.21
N TYR A 207 -10.92 -15.30 19.91
CA TYR A 207 -11.87 -15.86 18.95
C TYR A 207 -12.11 -17.35 19.22
N LEU A 208 -11.05 -18.16 19.40
CA LEU A 208 -11.17 -19.59 19.71
C LEU A 208 -11.83 -19.84 21.07
N ALA A 209 -11.65 -18.92 22.03
CA ALA A 209 -12.32 -18.97 23.32
C ALA A 209 -13.80 -18.55 23.27
N GLY A 210 -14.28 -18.07 22.12
CA GLY A 210 -15.66 -17.58 21.96
C GLY A 210 -15.89 -16.20 22.59
N GLU A 211 -14.83 -15.43 22.83
CA GLU A 211 -14.92 -14.08 23.38
C GLU A 211 -15.43 -13.10 22.30
N ASP A 212 -16.19 -12.09 22.73
CA ASP A 212 -16.57 -10.98 21.83
C ASP A 212 -15.37 -10.09 21.54
N THR A 213 -14.90 -10.13 20.31
CA THR A 213 -13.79 -9.34 19.81
C THR A 213 -14.22 -8.11 18.99
N SER A 214 -15.52 -7.89 18.81
CA SER A 214 -16.07 -6.80 17.98
C SER A 214 -15.62 -5.42 18.44
N GLY A 215 -15.48 -5.21 19.73
CA GLY A 215 -15.00 -3.96 20.31
C GLY A 215 -13.55 -3.57 19.95
N TRP A 216 -12.76 -4.51 19.42
CA TRP A 216 -11.37 -4.29 19.03
C TRP A 216 -11.20 -3.70 17.62
N PHE A 217 -12.31 -3.57 16.90
CA PHE A 217 -12.31 -3.05 15.53
C PHE A 217 -13.22 -1.82 15.43
N TYR A 218 -12.88 -0.91 14.52
CA TYR A 218 -13.83 0.10 14.07
C TYR A 218 -14.95 -0.59 13.29
N LYS A 219 -16.16 -0.06 13.45
CA LYS A 219 -17.37 -0.64 12.85
C LYS A 219 -17.29 -0.65 11.31
N ASP A 220 -16.78 0.44 10.76
CA ASP A 220 -16.72 0.68 9.33
C ASP A 220 -15.57 1.64 8.97
N ASN A 221 -15.40 1.88 7.67
CA ASN A 221 -14.41 2.81 7.15
C ASN A 221 -14.63 4.25 7.63
N ALA A 222 -15.86 4.67 7.81
CA ALA A 222 -16.19 6.03 8.24
C ALA A 222 -15.72 6.28 9.68
N GLU A 223 -15.99 5.36 10.60
CA GLU A 223 -15.49 5.42 11.98
C GLU A 223 -13.95 5.39 12.01
N TYR A 224 -13.34 4.52 11.20
CA TYR A 224 -11.89 4.45 11.08
C TYR A 224 -11.29 5.78 10.60
N LEU A 225 -11.78 6.33 9.49
CA LEU A 225 -11.28 7.58 8.92
C LEU A 225 -11.48 8.77 9.86
N ALA A 226 -12.60 8.81 10.60
CA ALA A 226 -12.87 9.83 11.60
C ALA A 226 -11.94 9.74 12.83
N SER A 227 -11.41 8.56 13.13
CA SER A 227 -10.47 8.34 14.23
C SER A 227 -9.07 8.90 13.97
N ILE A 228 -8.73 9.17 12.71
CA ILE A 228 -7.41 9.69 12.31
C ILE A 228 -7.41 11.20 12.50
N SER A 229 -6.69 11.68 13.50
CA SER A 229 -6.62 13.10 13.89
C SER A 229 -5.35 13.82 13.41
N TYR A 230 -4.64 13.24 12.44
CA TYR A 230 -3.36 13.74 11.96
C TYR A 230 -3.26 13.68 10.43
N ILE A 231 -2.23 14.37 9.90
CA ILE A 231 -1.87 14.34 8.49
C ILE A 231 -0.72 13.36 8.30
N THR A 232 -0.82 12.47 7.33
CA THR A 232 0.22 11.45 7.07
C THR A 232 1.31 11.93 6.14
N ASN A 233 0.95 12.69 5.11
CA ASN A 233 1.87 13.25 4.12
C ASN A 233 1.21 14.41 3.37
N CYS A 234 2.02 15.25 2.72
CA CYS A 234 1.55 16.30 1.84
C CYS A 234 2.41 16.35 0.56
N TRP A 235 1.91 17.05 -0.46
CA TRP A 235 2.60 17.24 -1.74
C TRP A 235 2.19 18.53 -2.42
N ILE A 236 2.95 18.92 -3.46
CA ILE A 236 2.64 20.05 -4.33
C ILE A 236 2.37 19.53 -5.74
N SER A 237 1.34 20.07 -6.39
CA SER A 237 1.06 19.92 -7.83
C SER A 237 1.10 21.28 -8.48
N THR A 238 1.50 21.36 -9.76
CA THR A 238 1.32 22.54 -10.59
C THR A 238 -0.07 22.51 -11.21
N TYR A 239 -0.74 23.65 -11.25
CA TYR A 239 -2.00 23.76 -11.97
C TYR A 239 -1.74 24.11 -13.44
N VAL A 240 -2.21 23.28 -14.34
CA VAL A 240 -2.20 23.52 -15.79
C VAL A 240 -3.65 23.50 -16.28
N PRO A 241 -4.18 24.63 -16.82
CA PRO A 241 -5.54 24.70 -17.32
C PRO A 241 -5.82 23.64 -18.39
N GLY A 242 -6.92 22.90 -18.25
CA GLY A 242 -7.32 21.86 -19.20
C GLY A 242 -6.65 20.51 -19.05
N GLU A 243 -5.67 20.39 -18.14
CA GLU A 243 -5.10 19.09 -17.74
C GLU A 243 -5.81 18.58 -16.47
N TRP A 244 -5.82 17.33 -16.28
CA TRP A 244 -6.35 16.40 -15.26
C TRP A 244 -6.87 16.90 -13.88
N ASN A 245 -6.79 18.18 -13.57
CA ASN A 245 -7.13 18.76 -12.26
C ASN A 245 -8.57 19.28 -12.18
N ARG A 246 -9.55 18.54 -12.70
CA ARG A 246 -10.96 18.97 -12.73
C ARG A 246 -11.53 19.42 -11.38
N ALA A 247 -11.08 18.88 -10.28
CA ALA A 247 -11.51 19.31 -8.96
C ALA A 247 -11.09 20.76 -8.66
N TRP A 248 -9.95 21.20 -9.16
CA TRP A 248 -9.40 22.54 -8.98
C TRP A 248 -9.91 23.54 -10.01
N GLU A 249 -10.43 23.08 -11.14
CA GLU A 249 -11.07 23.93 -12.15
C GLU A 249 -12.33 24.64 -11.62
N GLN A 250 -12.87 24.17 -10.49
CA GLN A 250 -14.02 24.77 -9.81
C GLN A 250 -13.59 25.77 -8.72
N ASP A 251 -12.31 25.85 -8.37
CA ASP A 251 -11.81 26.79 -7.39
C ASP A 251 -11.55 28.15 -8.07
N GLU A 252 -12.38 29.14 -7.73
CA GLU A 252 -12.33 30.48 -8.30
C GLU A 252 -10.97 31.16 -8.11
N ALA A 253 -10.29 30.93 -6.98
CA ALA A 253 -9.00 31.54 -6.70
C ALA A 253 -7.89 30.94 -7.59
N VAL A 254 -7.91 29.64 -7.82
CA VAL A 254 -7.00 28.92 -8.72
C VAL A 254 -7.17 29.40 -10.15
N VAL A 255 -8.42 29.42 -10.63
CA VAL A 255 -8.76 29.84 -12.00
C VAL A 255 -8.39 31.32 -12.21
N ALA A 256 -8.68 32.18 -11.23
CA ALA A 256 -8.34 33.61 -11.31
C ALA A 256 -6.83 33.86 -11.38
N ALA A 257 -6.04 33.14 -10.57
CA ALA A 257 -4.58 33.26 -10.59
C ALA A 257 -3.99 32.79 -11.93
N ALA A 258 -4.45 31.66 -12.45
CA ALA A 258 -4.03 31.13 -13.74
C ALA A 258 -4.43 32.05 -14.92
N ALA A 259 -5.64 32.65 -14.88
CA ALA A 259 -6.10 33.62 -15.88
C ALA A 259 -5.24 34.91 -15.89
N GLN A 260 -4.56 35.24 -14.80
CA GLN A 260 -3.59 36.33 -14.75
C GLN A 260 -2.20 35.94 -15.28
N GLY A 261 -2.03 34.71 -15.79
CA GLY A 261 -0.76 34.18 -16.28
C GLY A 261 0.27 33.89 -15.18
N ARG A 262 -0.16 33.69 -13.93
CA ARG A 262 0.72 33.35 -12.79
C ARG A 262 1.02 31.85 -12.77
N ASP A 263 2.19 31.49 -12.27
CA ASP A 263 2.47 30.10 -11.90
C ASP A 263 1.66 29.78 -10.63
N VAL A 264 0.95 28.64 -10.66
CA VAL A 264 0.05 28.22 -9.58
C VAL A 264 0.50 26.87 -9.03
N TYR A 265 0.72 26.83 -7.72
CA TYR A 265 1.14 25.65 -6.97
C TYR A 265 0.07 25.29 -5.97
N LEU A 266 -0.34 24.03 -5.98
CA LEU A 266 -1.42 23.50 -5.16
C LEU A 266 -0.88 22.47 -4.17
N ALA A 267 -1.06 22.74 -2.89
CA ALA A 267 -0.75 21.82 -1.83
C ALA A 267 -1.96 20.91 -1.53
N ASN A 268 -1.68 19.64 -1.35
CA ASN A 268 -2.64 18.66 -0.88
C ASN A 268 -2.01 17.80 0.21
N CYS A 269 -2.85 17.11 0.97
CA CYS A 269 -2.38 16.18 1.98
C CYS A 269 -3.37 15.02 2.19
N ASN A 270 -2.86 13.91 2.73
CA ASN A 270 -3.68 12.82 3.18
C ASN A 270 -3.94 12.94 4.69
N HIS A 271 -5.21 13.00 5.08
CA HIS A 271 -5.64 13.22 6.45
C HIS A 271 -6.94 12.48 6.77
N GLY A 272 -7.23 12.32 8.06
CA GLY A 272 -8.52 11.80 8.52
C GLY A 272 -9.66 12.77 8.24
N THR A 273 -10.88 12.26 8.15
CA THR A 273 -12.07 13.08 7.82
C THR A 273 -12.42 14.13 8.87
N SER A 274 -11.89 14.00 10.08
CA SER A 274 -12.07 14.98 11.17
C SER A 274 -11.02 16.11 11.16
N VAL A 275 -10.05 16.08 10.24
CA VAL A 275 -8.95 17.05 10.16
C VAL A 275 -9.24 18.09 9.10
N THR A 276 -9.16 19.37 9.47
CA THR A 276 -9.04 20.48 8.51
C THR A 276 -7.56 20.79 8.35
N PRO A 277 -6.96 20.65 7.15
CA PRO A 277 -5.55 20.93 6.96
C PRO A 277 -5.27 22.44 6.86
N GLU A 278 -4.07 22.82 7.32
CA GLU A 278 -3.44 24.10 7.03
C GLU A 278 -2.10 23.87 6.35
N TYR A 279 -1.74 24.76 5.43
CA TYR A 279 -0.53 24.71 4.64
C TYR A 279 0.32 25.94 4.85
N ARG A 280 1.65 25.79 4.76
CA ARG A 280 2.62 26.87 4.76
C ARG A 280 3.67 26.62 3.69
N PHE A 281 3.87 27.58 2.79
CA PHE A 281 4.88 27.52 1.74
C PHE A 281 6.12 28.31 2.13
N VAL A 282 7.29 27.70 1.90
CA VAL A 282 8.59 28.31 2.20
C VAL A 282 9.62 28.01 1.10
N LEU A 283 10.67 28.82 1.04
CA LEU A 283 11.88 28.53 0.26
C LEU A 283 13.00 28.11 1.22
N PRO A 284 13.40 26.85 1.24
CA PRO A 284 14.55 26.40 2.00
C PRO A 284 15.85 26.83 1.31
N ASP A 285 16.77 27.40 2.08
CA ASP A 285 18.15 27.57 1.66
C ASP A 285 18.93 26.28 1.91
N GLU A 286 19.37 25.63 0.85
CA GLU A 286 20.04 24.31 0.95
C GLU A 286 21.42 24.39 1.62
N ALA A 287 22.07 25.55 1.59
CA ALA A 287 23.38 25.70 2.18
C ALA A 287 23.34 25.98 3.69
N THR A 288 22.36 26.76 4.12
CA THR A 288 22.24 27.19 5.51
C THR A 288 21.16 26.48 6.30
N GLY A 289 20.20 25.84 5.61
CA GLY A 289 18.99 25.28 6.21
C GLY A 289 17.97 26.33 6.67
N ALA A 290 18.23 27.62 6.40
CA ALA A 290 17.29 28.69 6.70
C ALA A 290 16.08 28.62 5.75
N GLU A 291 14.92 29.07 6.21
CA GLU A 291 13.69 29.10 5.42
C GLU A 291 13.19 30.52 5.25
N THR A 292 12.88 30.91 4.02
CA THR A 292 12.16 32.13 3.73
C THR A 292 10.67 31.81 3.59
N GLU A 293 9.86 32.43 4.43
CA GLU A 293 8.41 32.23 4.41
C GLU A 293 7.80 32.93 3.18
N LEU A 294 6.97 32.20 2.44
CA LEU A 294 6.21 32.69 1.30
C LEU A 294 4.75 32.97 1.67
N THR A 295 4.20 32.11 2.55
CA THR A 295 2.86 32.25 3.12
C THR A 295 2.91 31.95 4.62
N GLY A 296 2.02 32.59 5.40
CA GLY A 296 1.67 32.07 6.73
C GLY A 296 0.93 30.73 6.65
N TRP A 297 0.49 30.21 7.78
CA TRP A 297 -0.43 29.06 7.82
C TRP A 297 -1.80 29.48 7.28
N GLN A 298 -2.31 28.75 6.30
CA GLN A 298 -3.57 29.04 5.62
C GLN A 298 -4.29 27.73 5.28
N THR A 299 -5.59 27.73 5.24
CA THR A 299 -6.42 26.57 4.88
C THR A 299 -6.45 26.35 3.36
N GLU A 300 -6.31 27.44 2.58
CA GLU A 300 -6.14 27.32 1.13
C GLU A 300 -4.78 26.74 0.81
N GLY A 301 -4.79 25.60 0.13
CA GLY A 301 -3.56 24.95 -0.37
C GLY A 301 -2.98 25.65 -1.60
N LEU A 302 -3.14 26.97 -1.73
CA LEU A 302 -2.79 27.74 -2.92
C LEU A 302 -1.58 28.65 -2.66
N TYR A 303 -0.57 28.56 -3.53
CA TYR A 303 0.48 29.55 -3.68
C TYR A 303 0.61 29.95 -5.16
N SER A 304 0.63 31.24 -5.45
CA SER A 304 0.83 31.74 -6.82
C SER A 304 1.87 32.84 -6.88
N CYS A 305 2.66 32.87 -7.95
CA CYS A 305 3.72 33.84 -8.14
C CYS A 305 3.85 34.23 -9.61
N GLU A 306 4.74 35.22 -9.89
CA GLU A 306 5.08 35.62 -11.26
C GLU A 306 5.66 34.42 -12.04
N PRO A 307 5.37 34.30 -13.35
CA PRO A 307 5.83 33.21 -14.18
C PRO A 307 7.34 32.99 -14.09
N GLY A 308 7.76 31.77 -13.84
CA GLY A 308 9.17 31.42 -13.73
C GLY A 308 9.87 31.82 -12.43
N ALA A 309 9.17 32.48 -11.49
CA ALA A 309 9.78 32.94 -10.24
C ALA A 309 10.34 31.81 -9.37
N MET A 310 9.77 30.63 -9.47
CA MET A 310 10.20 29.41 -8.74
C MET A 310 11.17 28.55 -9.55
N ARG A 311 11.47 28.89 -10.80
CA ARG A 311 12.33 28.06 -11.65
C ARG A 311 13.72 27.89 -11.03
N GLY A 312 14.13 26.61 -10.87
CA GLY A 312 15.43 26.27 -10.27
C GLY A 312 15.51 26.42 -8.77
N LYS A 313 14.44 26.85 -8.10
CA LYS A 313 14.35 26.91 -6.64
C LYS A 313 13.64 25.68 -6.09
N CYS A 314 13.88 25.34 -4.84
CA CYS A 314 13.12 24.36 -4.10
C CYS A 314 11.93 25.06 -3.43
N LEU A 315 10.72 24.68 -3.76
CA LEU A 315 9.51 25.11 -3.07
C LEU A 315 9.14 24.02 -2.05
N ARG A 316 9.05 24.37 -0.78
CA ARG A 316 8.64 23.44 0.27
C ARG A 316 7.27 23.80 0.78
N VAL A 317 6.41 22.78 0.97
CA VAL A 317 5.16 22.93 1.70
C VAL A 317 5.20 22.10 2.97
N TYR A 318 4.67 22.67 4.02
CA TYR A 318 4.32 22.01 5.26
C TYR A 318 2.81 21.90 5.37
N ALA A 319 2.34 20.82 5.99
CA ALA A 319 0.93 20.66 6.32
C ALA A 319 0.77 20.29 7.80
N ARG A 320 -0.29 20.80 8.43
CA ARG A 320 -0.68 20.46 9.81
C ARG A 320 -2.20 20.45 9.97
N PRO A 321 -2.76 19.79 10.99
CA PRO A 321 -4.13 20.05 11.41
C PRO A 321 -4.29 21.52 11.83
N GLN A 322 -5.44 22.13 11.53
CA GLN A 322 -5.73 23.53 11.81
C GLN A 322 -5.48 23.86 13.30
N GLY A 323 -4.63 24.85 13.55
CA GLY A 323 -4.24 25.25 14.90
C GLY A 323 -3.41 24.21 15.67
N GLY A 324 -3.06 23.08 15.05
CA GLY A 324 -2.30 22.00 15.67
C GLY A 324 -0.79 22.20 15.56
N GLU A 325 -0.04 21.25 16.13
CA GLU A 325 1.42 21.22 15.99
C GLU A 325 1.81 20.70 14.61
N GLN A 326 2.91 21.25 14.08
CA GLN A 326 3.51 20.76 12.85
C GLN A 326 4.33 19.50 13.13
N ASP A 327 4.00 18.38 12.48
CA ASP A 327 4.88 17.21 12.42
C ASP A 327 6.06 17.54 11.50
N ARG A 328 7.28 17.40 12.03
CA ARG A 328 8.53 17.72 11.31
C ARG A 328 8.72 16.86 10.04
N ASP A 329 8.07 15.72 9.99
CA ASP A 329 8.19 14.76 8.88
C ASP A 329 7.08 14.96 7.82
N VAL A 330 6.10 15.83 8.07
CA VAL A 330 5.02 16.15 7.12
C VAL A 330 5.39 17.42 6.34
N TYR A 331 6.24 17.25 5.36
CA TYR A 331 6.57 18.28 4.36
C TYR A 331 6.88 17.65 3.00
N PHE A 332 6.87 18.47 1.96
CA PHE A 332 7.24 18.08 0.62
C PHE A 332 8.08 19.15 -0.08
N ASP A 333 9.18 18.71 -0.67
CA ASP A 333 10.08 19.55 -1.48
C ASP A 333 9.75 19.34 -2.96
N PHE A 334 9.45 20.43 -3.66
CA PHE A 334 9.10 20.44 -5.07
C PHE A 334 10.06 21.35 -5.85
N ARG A 335 10.51 20.91 -7.02
CA ARG A 335 11.39 21.67 -7.89
C ARG A 335 10.73 21.85 -9.26
N PRO A 336 10.12 23.02 -9.52
CA PRO A 336 9.53 23.29 -10.83
C PRO A 336 10.52 23.07 -11.96
N GLY A 337 10.10 22.36 -13.01
CA GLY A 337 10.92 22.03 -14.17
C GLY A 337 11.85 20.81 -14.03
N LYS A 338 11.98 20.22 -12.82
CA LYS A 338 12.70 18.95 -12.63
C LYS A 338 11.80 17.81 -12.15
N ASP A 339 10.83 18.16 -11.31
CA ASP A 339 9.92 17.19 -10.68
C ASP A 339 8.54 17.19 -11.38
N GLU A 340 8.44 17.92 -12.49
CA GLU A 340 7.29 17.90 -13.40
C GLU A 340 7.27 16.60 -14.21
N GLU A 341 7.37 15.46 -13.55
CA GLU A 341 6.86 14.26 -14.18
C GLU A 341 5.34 14.41 -14.26
N PRO A 342 4.76 14.31 -15.47
CA PRO A 342 3.31 14.28 -15.61
C PRO A 342 2.78 13.20 -14.68
N CYS A 343 1.71 13.51 -13.96
CA CYS A 343 0.99 12.52 -13.18
C CYS A 343 0.89 11.26 -14.01
N LEU A 344 1.64 10.21 -13.66
CA LEU A 344 1.63 8.96 -14.40
C LEU A 344 0.19 8.54 -14.56
N GLN A 345 -0.23 8.57 -15.82
CA GLN A 345 -1.43 7.88 -16.26
C GLN A 345 -1.21 6.40 -15.95
N VAL A 346 -1.93 5.85 -15.00
CA VAL A 346 -2.12 4.41 -14.87
C VAL A 346 -3.54 4.12 -15.29
#